data_9330710454526ae6c2442914be00167c
#
_entry.id   9330710454526ae6c2442914be00167c
#
_cell.length_a   1.000
_cell.length_b   1.000
_cell.length_c   1.000
_cell.angle_alpha   90.00
_cell.angle_beta   90.00
_cell.angle_gamma   90.00
#
_symmetry.space_group_name_H-M   'P 1'
#
loop_
_entity.id
_entity.type
_entity.pdbx_description
1 polymer ?
#
loop_
_entity_poly.entity_id
_entity_poly.type
_entity_poly.pdbx_seq_one_letter_code
_entity_poly.pdbx_strand_id
1 'polypeptide(L)'
;MHVFFKLIISSSLLWASTQAQDLVVPNGLKIEIFSDQVDSPRQMTQGTRGNIFVGSRKSGNVFVIQDQDKNGVADASRKLASGLNQPAGVSFYRGDLFIAEIDKIWKIANVEDWLANNPTSMPELELVSDALPDDEWHGWKWLAHDEAGNLYTNVGAPCNVCLKDDPRYASIVKFNGEVWEVIARGVRNSVGFDFHPLTGELYFGDNGRDWLGDDTPSCELNRLVSEGAHFGFPYLHDSKTIDPEFGDLSHGFSLQAPILELGAHVAPTGLTFYDHDYLGEEYTNNIFIALHGSWNRSSKVGYKVIRVSLDEQGAVRQVNDFMTGFLEGENVLGRPAAPMVMEDGSLLVADDKQSLIYRISKT
;
A
#
# COMPACT_ATOMS: atom_id res chain seq x y z
N MET A 1 -10.64 66.55 -26.80
CA MET A 1 -10.60 65.29 -27.54
C MET A 1 -9.58 64.38 -26.80
N HIS A 2 -10.08 63.59 -25.83
CA HIS A 2 -9.23 62.71 -24.99
C HIS A 2 -9.40 61.28 -25.49
N VAL A 3 -8.32 60.71 -25.99
CA VAL A 3 -8.23 59.33 -26.45
C VAL A 3 -7.84 58.45 -25.26
N PHE A 4 -8.74 57.57 -24.78
CA PHE A 4 -8.46 56.55 -23.77
C PHE A 4 -7.88 55.32 -24.46
N PHE A 5 -6.61 55.00 -24.20
CA PHE A 5 -6.00 53.73 -24.53
C PHE A 5 -6.44 52.66 -23.50
N LYS A 6 -7.21 51.69 -23.94
CA LYS A 6 -7.45 50.47 -23.15
C LYS A 6 -6.30 49.53 -23.28
N LEU A 7 -5.55 49.35 -22.19
CA LEU A 7 -4.53 48.31 -22.07
C LEU A 7 -5.25 46.95 -21.87
N ILE A 8 -5.17 46.07 -22.86
CA ILE A 8 -5.63 44.69 -22.72
C ILE A 8 -4.43 43.92 -22.13
N ILE A 9 -4.53 43.57 -20.84
CA ILE A 9 -3.60 42.64 -20.18
C ILE A 9 -4.09 41.24 -20.51
N SER A 10 -3.47 40.58 -21.47
CA SER A 10 -3.67 39.15 -21.68
C SER A 10 -2.90 38.39 -20.60
N SER A 11 -3.62 37.86 -19.62
CA SER A 11 -3.07 36.88 -18.68
C SER A 11 -2.88 35.57 -19.42
N SER A 12 -1.66 35.32 -19.88
CA SER A 12 -1.22 33.98 -20.26
C SER A 12 -1.18 33.11 -19.01
N LEU A 13 -2.17 32.26 -18.81
CA LEU A 13 -2.09 31.12 -17.89
C LEU A 13 -0.94 30.23 -18.39
N LEU A 14 0.20 30.33 -17.72
CA LEU A 14 1.25 29.33 -17.79
C LEU A 14 0.69 28.05 -17.14
N TRP A 15 0.20 27.13 -17.97
CA TRP A 15 0.08 25.74 -17.58
C TRP A 15 1.49 25.25 -17.32
N ALA A 16 1.85 25.07 -16.06
CA ALA A 16 3.01 24.28 -15.70
C ALA A 16 2.75 22.87 -16.25
N SER A 17 3.38 22.55 -17.38
CA SER A 17 3.49 21.17 -17.81
C SER A 17 4.26 20.46 -16.70
N THR A 18 3.58 19.71 -15.84
CA THR A 18 4.23 18.65 -15.07
C THR A 18 4.91 17.79 -16.11
N GLN A 19 6.25 17.83 -16.15
CA GLN A 19 7.01 16.89 -16.98
C GLN A 19 6.54 15.52 -16.56
N ALA A 20 5.88 14.81 -17.50
CA ALA A 20 5.58 13.42 -17.32
C ALA A 20 6.93 12.75 -17.00
N GLN A 21 7.03 12.12 -15.83
CA GLN A 21 8.18 11.30 -15.52
C GLN A 21 8.33 10.28 -16.64
N ASP A 22 9.54 10.02 -17.10
CA ASP A 22 9.80 8.94 -18.05
C ASP A 22 9.64 7.59 -17.35
N LEU A 23 8.40 7.31 -16.91
CA LEU A 23 8.04 6.05 -16.29
C LEU A 23 8.00 4.96 -17.37
N VAL A 24 8.58 3.82 -17.05
CA VAL A 24 8.74 2.70 -17.97
C VAL A 24 8.02 1.47 -17.42
N VAL A 25 7.23 0.83 -18.29
CA VAL A 25 6.59 -0.47 -18.07
C VAL A 25 6.96 -1.43 -19.21
N PRO A 26 6.71 -2.74 -19.10
CA PRO A 26 6.97 -3.70 -20.17
C PRO A 26 6.30 -3.33 -21.50
N ASN A 27 6.92 -3.75 -22.61
CA ASN A 27 6.39 -3.54 -23.95
C ASN A 27 4.96 -4.11 -24.09
N GLY A 28 4.09 -3.37 -24.77
CA GLY A 28 2.67 -3.72 -24.93
C GLY A 28 1.78 -3.16 -23.83
N LEU A 29 2.38 -2.51 -22.82
CA LEU A 29 1.66 -1.78 -21.78
C LEU A 29 1.92 -0.27 -21.92
N LYS A 30 0.99 0.54 -21.42
CA LYS A 30 1.12 2.01 -21.33
C LYS A 30 0.81 2.48 -19.93
N ILE A 31 1.32 3.67 -19.59
CA ILE A 31 1.07 4.37 -18.33
C ILE A 31 0.31 5.65 -18.64
N GLU A 32 -0.76 5.90 -17.89
CA GLU A 32 -1.53 7.13 -17.95
C GLU A 32 -1.72 7.65 -16.51
N ILE A 33 -1.90 8.96 -16.33
CA ILE A 33 -2.33 9.52 -15.04
C ILE A 33 -3.83 9.23 -14.91
N PHE A 34 -4.19 8.41 -13.93
CA PHE A 34 -5.58 8.15 -13.59
C PHE A 34 -6.19 9.29 -12.78
N SER A 35 -5.46 9.79 -11.79
CA SER A 35 -5.90 10.92 -10.96
C SER A 35 -4.73 11.72 -10.42
N ASP A 36 -4.88 13.05 -10.38
CA ASP A 36 -4.02 14.03 -9.71
C ASP A 36 -4.75 14.77 -8.58
N GLN A 37 -5.91 14.26 -8.16
CA GLN A 37 -6.83 14.94 -7.26
C GLN A 37 -6.81 14.39 -5.83
N VAL A 38 -5.91 13.46 -5.52
CA VAL A 38 -5.76 12.84 -4.20
C VAL A 38 -4.43 13.21 -3.58
N ASP A 39 -4.46 13.87 -2.44
CA ASP A 39 -3.25 14.23 -1.72
C ASP A 39 -2.64 13.03 -1.00
N SER A 40 -1.37 12.72 -1.30
CA SER A 40 -0.60 11.62 -0.69
C SER A 40 -1.33 10.28 -0.67
N PRO A 41 -1.78 9.73 -1.84
CA PRO A 41 -2.55 8.49 -1.90
C PRO A 41 -1.74 7.31 -1.37
N ARG A 42 -2.43 6.43 -0.63
CA ARG A 42 -1.87 5.19 -0.08
C ARG A 42 -2.68 4.00 -0.55
N GLN A 43 -3.19 3.17 0.35
CA GLN A 43 -4.00 2.04 -0.05
C GLN A 43 -5.24 2.47 -0.81
N MET A 44 -5.58 1.72 -1.84
CA MET A 44 -6.78 1.87 -2.66
C MET A 44 -7.62 0.61 -2.58
N THR A 45 -8.92 0.75 -2.76
CA THR A 45 -9.86 -0.37 -2.92
C THR A 45 -10.99 0.05 -3.86
N GLN A 46 -11.49 -0.88 -4.66
CA GLN A 46 -12.57 -0.62 -5.60
C GLN A 46 -13.90 -1.14 -5.08
N GLY A 47 -14.95 -0.33 -5.19
CA GLY A 47 -16.32 -0.74 -4.96
C GLY A 47 -16.95 -1.42 -6.19
N THR A 48 -18.09 -2.05 -5.98
CA THR A 48 -18.81 -2.81 -7.04
C THR A 48 -19.38 -1.95 -8.17
N ARG A 49 -19.44 -0.62 -8.00
CA ARG A 49 -19.90 0.35 -9.03
C ARG A 49 -18.74 1.10 -9.69
N GLY A 50 -17.50 0.63 -9.48
CA GLY A 50 -16.31 1.23 -10.06
C GLY A 50 -15.75 2.43 -9.30
N ASN A 51 -16.33 2.79 -8.15
CA ASN A 51 -15.77 3.83 -7.28
C ASN A 51 -14.45 3.35 -6.68
N ILE A 52 -13.41 4.19 -6.74
CA ILE A 52 -12.12 3.92 -6.12
C ILE A 52 -12.03 4.69 -4.82
N PHE A 53 -11.89 3.98 -3.71
CA PHE A 53 -11.69 4.56 -2.38
C PHE A 53 -10.20 4.60 -2.09
N VAL A 54 -9.71 5.74 -1.60
CA VAL A 54 -8.28 5.98 -1.42
C VAL A 54 -8.00 6.50 -0.02
N GLY A 55 -7.20 5.76 0.73
CA GLY A 55 -6.62 6.23 1.98
C GLY A 55 -5.47 7.20 1.75
N SER A 56 -5.21 8.06 2.72
CA SER A 56 -4.05 8.92 2.73
C SER A 56 -3.35 8.87 4.08
N ARG A 57 -2.10 9.28 4.13
CA ARG A 57 -1.39 9.27 5.41
C ARG A 57 -1.43 10.63 6.09
N LYS A 58 -0.64 11.55 5.60
CA LYS A 58 -0.43 12.86 6.27
C LYS A 58 -1.58 13.84 6.09
N SER A 59 -2.37 13.70 5.02
CA SER A 59 -3.48 14.61 4.77
C SER A 59 -4.66 14.41 5.72
N GLY A 60 -4.72 13.23 6.39
CA GLY A 60 -5.81 12.89 7.30
C GLY A 60 -7.16 12.72 6.62
N ASN A 61 -7.17 12.46 5.31
CA ASN A 61 -8.38 12.36 4.50
C ASN A 61 -8.53 10.96 3.88
N VAL A 62 -9.77 10.58 3.63
CA VAL A 62 -10.13 9.46 2.75
C VAL A 62 -10.94 10.01 1.59
N PHE A 63 -10.62 9.54 0.39
CA PHE A 63 -11.22 10.03 -0.84
C PHE A 63 -12.01 8.93 -1.55
N VAL A 64 -12.98 9.35 -2.36
CA VAL A 64 -13.51 8.56 -3.46
C VAL A 64 -13.18 9.28 -4.76
N ILE A 65 -12.71 8.52 -5.74
CA ILE A 65 -12.48 8.99 -7.11
C ILE A 65 -13.30 8.15 -8.08
N GLN A 66 -13.77 8.78 -9.14
CA GLN A 66 -14.72 8.21 -10.07
C GLN A 66 -14.28 8.50 -11.51
N ASP A 67 -14.24 7.46 -12.32
CA ASP A 67 -14.15 7.52 -13.79
C ASP A 67 -15.55 7.20 -14.33
N GLN A 68 -16.37 8.25 -14.53
CA GLN A 68 -17.79 8.10 -14.85
C GLN A 68 -18.02 7.74 -16.30
N ASP A 69 -17.18 8.23 -17.21
CA ASP A 69 -17.27 7.96 -18.63
C ASP A 69 -16.44 6.74 -19.07
N LYS A 70 -15.72 6.12 -18.12
CA LYS A 70 -14.88 4.93 -18.29
C LYS A 70 -13.77 5.09 -19.35
N ASN A 71 -13.21 6.30 -19.41
CA ASN A 71 -12.13 6.60 -20.35
C ASN A 71 -10.73 6.27 -19.78
N GLY A 72 -10.64 5.88 -18.50
CA GLY A 72 -9.40 5.53 -17.81
C GLY A 72 -8.73 6.70 -17.12
N VAL A 73 -9.44 7.83 -16.98
CA VAL A 73 -9.03 9.01 -16.23
C VAL A 73 -10.17 9.40 -15.28
N ALA A 74 -9.86 9.71 -14.05
CA ALA A 74 -10.87 10.09 -13.07
C ALA A 74 -11.49 11.47 -13.39
N ASP A 75 -12.81 11.51 -13.50
CA ASP A 75 -13.58 12.74 -13.72
C ASP A 75 -13.77 13.57 -12.46
N ALA A 76 -13.87 12.89 -11.32
CA ALA A 76 -14.21 13.51 -10.05
C ALA A 76 -13.47 12.88 -8.87
N SER A 77 -13.15 13.74 -7.92
CA SER A 77 -12.63 13.34 -6.60
C SER A 77 -13.42 14.04 -5.50
N ARG A 78 -13.65 13.31 -4.42
CA ARG A 78 -14.38 13.82 -3.27
C ARG A 78 -13.84 13.24 -1.97
N LYS A 79 -13.77 14.06 -0.92
CA LYS A 79 -13.46 13.59 0.43
C LYS A 79 -14.68 12.88 1.05
N LEU A 80 -14.45 11.68 1.58
CA LEU A 80 -15.43 10.93 2.38
C LEU A 80 -15.23 11.12 3.88
N ALA A 81 -13.98 11.32 4.30
CA ALA A 81 -13.64 11.59 5.68
C ALA A 81 -12.46 12.56 5.75
N SER A 82 -12.35 13.31 6.85
CA SER A 82 -11.25 14.26 7.08
C SER A 82 -10.96 14.40 8.57
N GLY A 83 -9.73 14.84 8.90
CA GLY A 83 -9.29 15.02 10.28
C GLY A 83 -8.98 13.71 11.02
N LEU A 84 -8.80 12.63 10.27
CA LEU A 84 -8.43 11.32 10.81
C LEU A 84 -6.92 11.23 11.06
N ASN A 85 -6.52 10.36 12.00
CA ASN A 85 -5.10 10.14 12.32
C ASN A 85 -4.46 9.14 11.34
N GLN A 86 -3.83 9.65 10.27
CA GLN A 86 -3.12 8.87 9.24
C GLN A 86 -3.96 7.72 8.64
N PRO A 87 -5.13 8.00 8.05
CA PRO A 87 -6.05 6.98 7.53
C PRO A 87 -5.52 6.34 6.24
N ALA A 88 -4.44 5.57 6.34
CA ALA A 88 -3.74 4.99 5.20
C ALA A 88 -4.43 3.75 4.63
N GLY A 89 -5.05 2.94 5.49
CA GLY A 89 -5.68 1.68 5.14
C GLY A 89 -7.15 1.84 4.78
N VAL A 90 -7.56 1.24 3.65
CA VAL A 90 -8.96 1.17 3.24
C VAL A 90 -9.27 -0.21 2.67
N SER A 91 -10.47 -0.73 2.95
CA SER A 91 -10.96 -2.00 2.38
C SER A 91 -12.45 -1.93 2.13
N PHE A 92 -12.87 -2.24 0.91
CA PHE A 92 -14.28 -2.37 0.56
C PHE A 92 -14.71 -3.83 0.70
N TYR A 93 -15.77 -4.07 1.47
CA TYR A 93 -16.28 -5.41 1.67
C TYR A 93 -17.81 -5.39 1.80
N ARG A 94 -18.51 -6.14 0.94
CA ARG A 94 -19.98 -6.32 0.93
C ARG A 94 -20.79 -5.03 1.02
N GLY A 95 -20.33 -3.98 0.32
CA GLY A 95 -21.01 -2.68 0.27
C GLY A 95 -20.51 -1.66 1.29
N ASP A 96 -19.79 -2.08 2.31
CA ASP A 96 -19.23 -1.22 3.34
C ASP A 96 -17.78 -0.84 3.02
N LEU A 97 -17.40 0.40 3.32
CA LEU A 97 -16.01 0.86 3.28
C LEU A 97 -15.45 0.89 4.70
N PHE A 98 -14.39 0.11 4.93
CA PHE A 98 -13.62 0.14 6.17
C PHE A 98 -12.42 1.08 6.01
N ILE A 99 -12.11 1.83 7.07
CA ILE A 99 -11.04 2.84 7.11
C ILE A 99 -10.23 2.63 8.38
N ALA A 100 -8.90 2.54 8.25
CA ALA A 100 -8.02 2.40 9.40
C ALA A 100 -7.25 3.69 9.69
N GLU A 101 -7.44 4.23 10.88
CA GLU A 101 -6.50 5.12 11.57
C GLU A 101 -5.38 4.30 12.24
N ILE A 102 -4.50 4.97 12.99
CA ILE A 102 -3.45 4.28 13.74
C ILE A 102 -4.04 3.31 14.77
N ASP A 103 -5.03 3.75 15.53
CA ASP A 103 -5.59 3.05 16.69
C ASP A 103 -7.06 2.62 16.51
N LYS A 104 -7.72 3.07 15.41
CA LYS A 104 -9.15 2.85 15.20
C LYS A 104 -9.46 2.31 13.82
N ILE A 105 -10.52 1.52 13.78
CA ILE A 105 -11.16 1.12 12.53
C ILE A 105 -12.56 1.70 12.48
N TRP A 106 -12.85 2.38 11.40
CA TRP A 106 -14.15 2.95 11.09
C TRP A 106 -14.81 2.21 9.92
N LYS A 107 -16.11 2.37 9.80
CA LYS A 107 -16.89 1.86 8.69
C LYS A 107 -17.86 2.93 8.17
N ILE A 108 -18.01 3.00 6.86
CA ILE A 108 -19.10 3.69 6.18
C ILE A 108 -20.01 2.61 5.60
N ALA A 109 -21.18 2.44 6.18
CA ALA A 109 -22.13 1.42 5.75
C ALA A 109 -22.75 1.75 4.38
N ASN A 110 -22.87 0.75 3.51
CA ASN A 110 -23.46 0.85 2.17
C ASN A 110 -22.96 2.08 1.41
N VAL A 111 -21.65 2.28 1.39
CA VAL A 111 -21.01 3.53 0.94
C VAL A 111 -21.39 3.95 -0.47
N GLU A 112 -21.57 3.00 -1.39
CA GLU A 112 -21.94 3.32 -2.79
C GLU A 112 -23.40 3.75 -2.94
N ASP A 113 -24.33 3.17 -2.16
CA ASP A 113 -25.71 3.64 -2.09
C ASP A 113 -25.78 5.00 -1.42
N TRP A 114 -24.98 5.21 -0.39
CA TRP A 114 -24.86 6.50 0.27
C TRP A 114 -24.35 7.58 -0.70
N LEU A 115 -23.30 7.29 -1.48
CA LEU A 115 -22.74 8.19 -2.50
C LEU A 115 -23.77 8.60 -3.55
N ALA A 116 -24.56 7.65 -4.04
CA ALA A 116 -25.59 7.91 -5.05
C ALA A 116 -26.69 8.88 -4.56
N ASN A 117 -26.98 8.85 -3.25
CA ASN A 117 -28.06 9.66 -2.66
C ASN A 117 -27.57 10.96 -2.00
N ASN A 118 -26.26 11.11 -1.76
CA ASN A 118 -25.67 12.22 -1.01
C ASN A 118 -24.46 12.83 -1.74
N PRO A 119 -24.65 13.51 -2.86
CA PRO A 119 -23.56 13.94 -3.73
C PRO A 119 -22.63 15.01 -3.10
N THR A 120 -23.01 15.68 -2.03
CA THR A 120 -22.26 16.82 -1.46
C THR A 120 -21.95 16.74 0.03
N SER A 121 -22.57 15.82 0.78
CA SER A 121 -22.34 15.67 2.22
C SER A 121 -21.20 14.68 2.53
N MET A 122 -20.69 14.67 3.76
CA MET A 122 -19.81 13.60 4.27
C MET A 122 -20.66 12.54 4.97
N PRO A 123 -20.28 11.24 4.85
CA PRO A 123 -20.95 10.16 5.56
C PRO A 123 -20.65 10.19 7.05
N GLU A 124 -21.51 9.56 7.83
CA GLU A 124 -21.24 9.22 9.22
C GLU A 124 -20.25 8.04 9.26
N LEU A 125 -19.30 8.12 10.20
CA LEU A 125 -18.36 7.04 10.47
C LEU A 125 -18.84 6.22 11.66
N GLU A 126 -19.06 4.94 11.46
CA GLU A 126 -19.38 3.96 12.50
C GLU A 126 -18.09 3.38 13.06
N LEU A 127 -17.89 3.43 14.38
CA LEU A 127 -16.73 2.82 15.04
C LEU A 127 -16.86 1.29 15.02
N VAL A 128 -15.87 0.61 14.43
CA VAL A 128 -15.76 -0.84 14.42
C VAL A 128 -14.90 -1.33 15.59
N SER A 129 -13.75 -0.66 15.81
CA SER A 129 -12.83 -0.97 16.90
C SER A 129 -11.96 0.24 17.22
N ASP A 130 -11.66 0.46 18.50
CA ASP A 130 -10.70 1.41 19.05
C ASP A 130 -9.64 0.72 19.94
N ALA A 131 -9.47 -0.58 19.72
CA ALA A 131 -8.65 -1.43 20.57
C ALA A 131 -7.23 -1.69 20.02
N LEU A 132 -6.83 -1.04 18.93
CA LEU A 132 -5.47 -1.16 18.40
C LEU A 132 -4.49 -0.28 19.20
N PRO A 133 -3.19 -0.63 19.28
CA PRO A 133 -2.18 0.25 19.84
C PRO A 133 -2.08 1.59 19.10
N ASP A 134 -1.78 2.67 19.86
CA ASP A 134 -1.81 4.06 19.40
C ASP A 134 -0.44 4.68 19.07
N ASP A 135 0.65 3.88 19.14
CA ASP A 135 1.98 4.37 18.78
C ASP A 135 2.03 4.79 17.29
N GLU A 136 2.53 6.00 17.04
CA GLU A 136 2.61 6.57 15.69
C GLU A 136 3.74 5.96 14.85
N TRP A 137 4.84 5.54 15.47
CA TRP A 137 5.96 4.94 14.75
C TRP A 137 5.58 3.55 14.24
N HIS A 138 5.58 3.35 12.90
CA HIS A 138 5.03 2.19 12.20
C HIS A 138 3.54 1.96 12.49
N GLY A 139 2.83 3.02 12.88
CA GLY A 139 1.44 2.93 13.33
C GLY A 139 0.42 2.83 12.20
N TRP A 140 0.71 3.36 11.00
CA TRP A 140 -0.25 3.34 9.89
C TRP A 140 -0.57 1.92 9.44
N LYS A 141 -1.82 1.73 9.01
CA LYS A 141 -2.42 0.44 8.77
C LYS A 141 -2.57 0.16 7.28
N TRP A 142 -2.61 -1.11 6.97
CA TRP A 142 -3.14 -1.70 5.75
C TRP A 142 -4.35 -2.54 6.11
N LEU A 143 -5.40 -2.56 5.29
CA LEU A 143 -6.60 -3.35 5.52
C LEU A 143 -6.83 -4.35 4.40
N ALA A 144 -7.25 -5.55 4.74
CA ALA A 144 -7.80 -6.51 3.80
C ALA A 144 -8.85 -7.39 4.48
N HIS A 145 -9.81 -7.87 3.69
CA HIS A 145 -10.72 -8.93 4.09
C HIS A 145 -10.37 -10.22 3.36
N ASP A 146 -10.47 -11.34 4.07
CA ASP A 146 -10.48 -12.65 3.41
C ASP A 146 -11.86 -12.95 2.81
N GLU A 147 -11.96 -14.06 2.06
CA GLU A 147 -13.25 -14.50 1.47
C GLU A 147 -14.35 -14.78 2.51
N ALA A 148 -13.97 -15.20 3.72
CA ALA A 148 -14.90 -15.43 4.83
C ALA A 148 -15.41 -14.13 5.46
N GLY A 149 -14.73 -12.99 5.19
CA GLY A 149 -15.07 -11.66 5.70
C GLY A 149 -14.38 -11.29 6.99
N ASN A 150 -13.33 -12.00 7.38
CA ASN A 150 -12.50 -11.56 8.49
C ASN A 150 -11.66 -10.34 8.05
N LEU A 151 -11.53 -9.37 8.93
CA LEU A 151 -10.73 -8.17 8.70
C LEU A 151 -9.33 -8.34 9.27
N TYR A 152 -8.32 -7.99 8.48
CA TYR A 152 -6.90 -8.08 8.83
C TYR A 152 -6.24 -6.71 8.80
N THR A 153 -5.30 -6.50 9.74
CA THR A 153 -4.43 -5.32 9.72
C THR A 153 -3.05 -5.64 10.32
N ASN A 154 -2.10 -4.73 10.09
CA ASN A 154 -0.77 -4.79 10.69
C ASN A 154 -0.71 -3.96 11.98
N VAL A 155 0.14 -4.37 12.91
CA VAL A 155 0.57 -3.57 14.05
C VAL A 155 2.10 -3.57 14.09
N GLY A 156 2.71 -2.53 13.54
CA GLY A 156 4.18 -2.43 13.45
C GLY A 156 4.84 -2.26 14.80
N ALA A 157 6.13 -2.60 14.90
CA ALA A 157 6.92 -2.33 16.09
C ALA A 157 7.07 -0.80 16.29
N PRO A 158 6.80 -0.24 17.47
CA PRO A 158 6.87 1.21 17.72
C PRO A 158 8.31 1.70 17.97
N CYS A 159 9.27 1.17 17.20
CA CYS A 159 10.70 1.37 17.38
C CYS A 159 11.47 0.89 16.16
N ASN A 160 12.78 1.19 16.11
CA ASN A 160 13.65 0.54 15.13
C ASN A 160 13.82 -0.96 15.42
N VAL A 161 14.16 -1.27 16.69
CA VAL A 161 14.23 -2.64 17.23
C VAL A 161 13.87 -2.61 18.70
N CYS A 162 12.95 -3.46 19.15
CA CYS A 162 12.53 -3.58 20.55
C CYS A 162 11.69 -4.83 20.77
N LEU A 163 11.53 -5.21 22.02
CA LEU A 163 10.48 -6.09 22.51
C LEU A 163 9.42 -5.25 23.23
N LYS A 164 8.17 -5.62 23.09
CA LYS A 164 7.01 -5.02 23.76
C LYS A 164 6.22 -6.09 24.51
N ASP A 165 5.63 -5.71 25.63
CA ASP A 165 4.80 -6.62 26.43
C ASP A 165 3.47 -6.95 25.74
N ASP A 166 2.90 -5.99 25.01
CA ASP A 166 1.70 -6.23 24.19
C ASP A 166 2.07 -7.07 22.96
N PRO A 167 1.56 -8.32 22.85
CA PRO A 167 1.92 -9.24 21.79
C PRO A 167 1.41 -8.84 20.40
N ARG A 168 0.57 -7.81 20.32
CA ARG A 168 0.06 -7.29 19.05
C ARG A 168 1.09 -6.47 18.30
N TYR A 169 2.10 -5.89 18.97
CA TYR A 169 3.20 -5.23 18.27
C TYR A 169 4.04 -6.21 17.45
N ALA A 170 4.60 -5.71 16.36
CA ALA A 170 5.37 -6.49 15.40
C ALA A 170 4.60 -7.72 14.89
N SER A 171 3.38 -7.50 14.39
CA SER A 171 2.48 -8.58 13.97
C SER A 171 1.52 -8.19 12.87
N ILE A 172 0.87 -9.21 12.28
CA ILE A 172 -0.39 -9.07 11.56
C ILE A 172 -1.48 -9.65 12.46
N VAL A 173 -2.59 -8.93 12.56
CA VAL A 173 -3.73 -9.29 13.42
C VAL A 173 -5.01 -9.44 12.60
N LYS A 174 -5.89 -10.34 13.06
CA LYS A 174 -7.20 -10.63 12.50
C LYS A 174 -8.28 -10.24 13.52
N PHE A 175 -9.31 -9.53 13.08
CA PHE A 175 -10.46 -9.16 13.91
C PHE A 175 -11.54 -10.21 13.83
N ASN A 176 -11.93 -10.78 14.97
CA ASN A 176 -12.99 -11.80 15.05
C ASN A 176 -14.39 -11.21 15.38
N GLY A 177 -14.52 -9.88 15.37
CA GLY A 177 -15.75 -9.17 15.77
C GLY A 177 -15.72 -8.60 17.19
N GLU A 178 -14.78 -9.05 18.04
CA GLU A 178 -14.62 -8.60 19.43
C GLU A 178 -13.17 -8.21 19.75
N VAL A 179 -12.22 -9.05 19.37
CA VAL A 179 -10.79 -8.85 19.68
C VAL A 179 -9.91 -9.03 18.46
N TRP A 180 -8.72 -8.45 18.52
CA TRP A 180 -7.66 -8.61 17.53
C TRP A 180 -6.77 -9.79 17.91
N GLU A 181 -6.80 -10.85 17.11
CA GLU A 181 -6.00 -12.06 17.28
C GLU A 181 -4.71 -11.96 16.49
N VAL A 182 -3.57 -12.28 17.10
CA VAL A 182 -2.27 -12.28 16.43
C VAL A 182 -2.12 -13.54 15.59
N ILE A 183 -2.01 -13.37 14.27
CA ILE A 183 -1.89 -14.49 13.32
C ILE A 183 -0.48 -14.65 12.76
N ALA A 184 0.34 -13.58 12.72
CA ALA A 184 1.74 -13.61 12.34
C ALA A 184 2.54 -12.76 13.33
N ARG A 185 3.63 -13.30 13.88
CA ARG A 185 4.47 -12.66 14.89
C ARG A 185 5.84 -12.33 14.31
N GLY A 186 6.56 -11.40 14.96
CA GLY A 186 7.91 -11.04 14.51
C GLY A 186 7.93 -10.40 13.13
N VAL A 187 6.88 -9.64 12.80
CA VAL A 187 6.71 -8.84 11.59
C VAL A 187 6.96 -7.39 11.96
N ARG A 188 8.15 -6.86 11.64
CA ARG A 188 8.58 -5.54 12.13
C ARG A 188 7.67 -4.40 11.70
N ASN A 189 7.41 -4.29 10.42
CA ASN A 189 6.59 -3.23 9.82
C ASN A 189 6.07 -3.64 8.46
N SER A 190 4.99 -4.42 8.44
CA SER A 190 4.29 -4.77 7.22
C SER A 190 3.18 -3.75 6.96
N VAL A 191 3.25 -3.08 5.82
CA VAL A 191 2.24 -2.10 5.39
C VAL A 191 1.71 -2.42 3.99
N GLY A 192 1.73 -3.70 3.64
CA GLY A 192 1.20 -4.25 2.39
C GLY A 192 1.10 -5.76 2.47
N PHE A 193 -0.10 -6.28 2.36
CA PHE A 193 -0.38 -7.71 2.30
C PHE A 193 -1.63 -7.99 1.47
N ASP A 194 -1.69 -9.19 0.94
CA ASP A 194 -2.84 -9.66 0.15
C ASP A 194 -2.96 -11.17 0.22
N PHE A 195 -4.12 -11.69 -0.15
CA PHE A 195 -4.41 -13.12 -0.16
C PHE A 195 -4.19 -13.70 -1.55
N HIS A 196 -3.52 -14.84 -1.62
CA HIS A 196 -3.35 -15.54 -2.89
C HIS A 196 -4.72 -15.98 -3.43
N PRO A 197 -5.08 -15.61 -4.67
CA PRO A 197 -6.46 -15.73 -5.18
C PRO A 197 -6.96 -17.19 -5.29
N LEU A 198 -6.04 -18.16 -5.38
CA LEU A 198 -6.41 -19.58 -5.51
C LEU A 198 -6.32 -20.36 -4.19
N THR A 199 -5.43 -19.97 -3.27
CA THR A 199 -5.18 -20.72 -2.03
C THR A 199 -5.69 -20.03 -0.78
N GLY A 200 -5.98 -18.71 -0.85
CA GLY A 200 -6.37 -17.90 0.30
C GLY A 200 -5.24 -17.65 1.31
N GLU A 201 -4.00 -18.07 1.01
CA GLU A 201 -2.86 -17.85 1.90
C GLU A 201 -2.45 -16.38 1.89
N LEU A 202 -2.08 -15.86 3.05
CA LEU A 202 -1.64 -14.48 3.23
C LEU A 202 -0.18 -14.33 2.82
N TYR A 203 0.10 -13.36 1.94
CA TYR A 203 1.45 -12.90 1.60
C TYR A 203 1.61 -11.45 2.02
N PHE A 204 2.78 -11.09 2.55
CA PHE A 204 3.03 -9.74 3.05
C PHE A 204 4.49 -9.31 2.87
N GLY A 205 4.69 -8.01 2.64
CA GLY A 205 6.01 -7.39 2.69
C GLY A 205 6.37 -7.05 4.14
N ASP A 206 7.66 -7.10 4.51
CA ASP A 206 8.15 -6.58 5.78
C ASP A 206 9.38 -5.70 5.61
N ASN A 207 9.39 -4.55 6.28
CA ASN A 207 10.48 -3.59 6.25
C ASN A 207 11.55 -3.97 7.28
N GLY A 208 12.77 -4.26 6.83
CA GLY A 208 13.93 -4.54 7.67
C GLY A 208 14.29 -3.38 8.61
N ARG A 209 15.02 -3.67 9.71
CA ARG A 209 15.49 -2.64 10.64
C ARG A 209 16.53 -1.73 10.00
N ASP A 210 16.64 -0.50 10.54
CA ASP A 210 17.64 0.48 10.12
C ASP A 210 18.95 0.32 10.90
N TRP A 211 20.02 0.95 10.39
CA TRP A 211 21.31 1.18 11.05
C TRP A 211 22.18 -0.09 11.23
N LEU A 212 22.06 -1.06 10.32
CA LEU A 212 23.02 -2.19 10.21
C LEU A 212 23.90 -2.10 8.96
N GLY A 213 23.89 -0.95 8.28
CA GLY A 213 24.65 -0.68 7.05
C GLY A 213 23.78 -0.59 5.81
N ASP A 214 24.41 -0.39 4.65
CA ASP A 214 23.71 -0.17 3.38
C ASP A 214 23.04 -1.43 2.83
N ASP A 215 23.64 -2.60 3.08
CA ASP A 215 23.25 -3.85 2.41
C ASP A 215 22.58 -4.87 3.34
N THR A 216 22.36 -4.51 4.62
CA THR A 216 21.74 -5.36 5.62
C THR A 216 20.85 -4.60 6.60
N PRO A 217 19.79 -5.25 7.13
CA PRO A 217 19.19 -6.50 6.66
C PRO A 217 18.33 -6.26 5.42
N SER A 218 18.01 -7.32 4.70
CA SER A 218 17.04 -7.27 3.61
C SER A 218 15.65 -6.94 4.13
N CYS A 219 14.85 -6.21 3.34
CA CYS A 219 13.40 -6.27 3.42
C CYS A 219 12.90 -7.59 2.85
N GLU A 220 11.65 -7.97 3.16
CA GLU A 220 11.18 -9.33 2.94
C GLU A 220 9.85 -9.39 2.21
N LEU A 221 9.65 -10.45 1.43
CA LEU A 221 8.34 -10.99 1.08
C LEU A 221 8.13 -12.29 1.86
N ASN A 222 7.08 -12.35 2.61
CA ASN A 222 6.72 -13.46 3.48
C ASN A 222 5.41 -14.12 3.03
N ARG A 223 5.25 -15.42 3.38
CA ARG A 223 4.02 -16.20 3.21
C ARG A 223 3.63 -16.81 4.55
N LEU A 224 2.43 -16.58 5.01
CA LEU A 224 1.89 -17.19 6.22
C LEU A 224 1.37 -18.58 5.90
N VAL A 225 2.12 -19.61 6.30
CA VAL A 225 1.76 -21.03 6.08
C VAL A 225 0.87 -21.56 7.21
N SER A 226 1.04 -21.02 8.43
CA SER A 226 0.25 -21.37 9.60
C SER A 226 0.08 -20.19 10.54
N GLU A 227 -1.13 -19.98 11.06
CA GLU A 227 -1.39 -18.93 12.04
C GLU A 227 -0.49 -19.09 13.27
N GLY A 228 0.01 -17.97 13.79
CA GLY A 228 0.91 -17.92 14.93
C GLY A 228 2.41 -18.07 14.59
N ALA A 229 2.77 -18.30 13.31
CA ALA A 229 4.16 -18.35 12.86
C ALA A 229 4.93 -17.08 13.23
N HIS A 230 6.24 -17.20 13.48
CA HIS A 230 7.12 -16.10 13.86
C HIS A 230 8.17 -15.83 12.78
N PHE A 231 8.21 -14.59 12.27
CA PHE A 231 9.01 -14.18 11.12
C PHE A 231 10.34 -13.50 11.47
N GLY A 232 10.78 -13.60 12.71
CA GLY A 232 12.15 -13.30 13.13
C GLY A 232 12.31 -12.09 14.03
N PHE A 233 11.69 -10.95 13.74
CA PHE A 233 11.88 -9.72 14.52
C PHE A 233 11.51 -9.89 16.01
N PRO A 234 12.34 -9.42 16.97
CA PRO A 234 13.57 -8.66 16.78
C PRO A 234 14.85 -9.52 16.77
N TYR A 235 14.79 -10.83 16.76
CA TYR A 235 15.91 -11.74 16.98
C TYR A 235 16.74 -12.00 15.72
N LEU A 236 16.05 -12.20 14.61
CA LEU A 236 16.59 -12.47 13.28
C LEU A 236 15.91 -11.56 12.28
N HIS A 237 16.67 -10.98 11.37
CA HIS A 237 16.20 -10.22 10.24
C HIS A 237 16.59 -10.97 8.97
N ASP A 238 15.74 -10.90 7.96
CA ASP A 238 15.91 -11.71 6.74
C ASP A 238 16.13 -13.21 7.06
N SER A 239 16.88 -13.95 6.25
CA SER A 239 17.15 -15.39 6.50
C SER A 239 18.39 -15.64 7.35
N LYS A 240 19.20 -14.60 7.69
CA LYS A 240 20.58 -14.80 8.18
C LYS A 240 21.12 -13.73 9.13
N THR A 241 20.54 -12.53 9.14
CA THR A 241 21.08 -11.40 9.91
C THR A 241 20.60 -11.47 11.35
N ILE A 242 21.42 -12.04 12.21
CA ILE A 242 21.17 -12.09 13.66
C ILE A 242 21.24 -10.66 14.22
N ASP A 243 20.23 -10.27 15.02
CA ASP A 243 20.21 -8.95 15.62
C ASP A 243 21.34 -8.81 16.65
N PRO A 244 22.14 -7.73 16.61
CA PRO A 244 23.26 -7.55 17.56
C PRO A 244 22.84 -7.30 18.99
N GLU A 245 21.57 -6.91 19.25
CA GLU A 245 21.06 -6.61 20.60
C GLU A 245 20.16 -7.74 21.12
N PHE A 246 19.34 -8.34 20.26
CA PHE A 246 18.31 -9.31 20.64
C PHE A 246 18.59 -10.73 20.20
N GLY A 247 19.54 -10.94 19.26
CA GLY A 247 19.76 -12.25 18.63
C GLY A 247 20.18 -13.37 19.54
N ASP A 248 20.87 -13.04 20.63
CA ASP A 248 21.31 -14.03 21.65
C ASP A 248 20.23 -14.38 22.68
N LEU A 249 19.07 -13.73 22.64
CA LEU A 249 17.98 -14.02 23.58
C LEU A 249 17.28 -15.33 23.22
N SER A 250 17.00 -16.15 24.24
CA SER A 250 16.23 -17.37 24.07
C SER A 250 14.76 -17.04 23.84
N HIS A 251 14.13 -17.55 22.81
CA HIS A 251 12.74 -17.29 22.45
C HIS A 251 11.83 -18.53 22.44
N GLY A 252 12.38 -19.75 22.41
CA GLY A 252 11.62 -21.00 22.57
C GLY A 252 10.67 -21.38 21.41
N PHE A 253 10.74 -20.69 20.24
CA PHE A 253 9.94 -20.96 19.06
C PHE A 253 10.81 -21.00 17.80
N SER A 254 10.28 -21.64 16.74
CA SER A 254 10.92 -21.68 15.43
C SER A 254 10.65 -20.39 14.66
N LEU A 255 11.67 -19.89 13.96
CA LEU A 255 11.56 -18.72 13.08
C LEU A 255 11.28 -19.20 11.64
N GLN A 256 10.32 -18.56 10.99
CA GLN A 256 10.02 -18.78 9.59
C GLN A 256 10.84 -17.80 8.74
N ALA A 257 11.60 -18.36 7.79
CA ALA A 257 12.36 -17.53 6.85
C ALA A 257 11.42 -16.90 5.79
N PRO A 258 11.80 -15.72 5.23
CA PRO A 258 11.09 -15.13 4.11
C PRO A 258 11.16 -16.04 2.87
N ILE A 259 10.17 -15.93 1.99
CA ILE A 259 10.20 -16.61 0.69
C ILE A 259 11.05 -15.85 -0.34
N LEU A 260 11.29 -14.55 -0.09
CA LEU A 260 12.15 -13.71 -0.92
C LEU A 260 12.78 -12.58 -0.10
N GLU A 261 14.10 -12.44 -0.19
CA GLU A 261 14.82 -11.24 0.24
C GLU A 261 14.73 -10.18 -0.85
N LEU A 262 14.09 -9.05 -0.56
CA LEU A 262 13.83 -7.95 -1.51
C LEU A 262 15.02 -6.99 -1.66
N GLY A 263 16.03 -7.12 -0.80
CA GLY A 263 17.16 -6.22 -0.64
C GLY A 263 16.95 -5.21 0.49
N ALA A 264 18.08 -4.68 1.00
CA ALA A 264 18.07 -3.76 2.13
C ALA A 264 17.46 -2.39 1.75
N HIS A 265 16.65 -1.84 2.65
CA HIS A 265 16.09 -0.49 2.59
C HIS A 265 15.15 -0.18 1.41
N VAL A 266 14.71 -1.16 0.65
CA VAL A 266 13.82 -0.92 -0.51
C VAL A 266 12.42 -0.46 -0.12
N ALA A 267 12.00 -0.69 1.12
CA ALA A 267 10.72 -0.30 1.72
C ALA A 267 9.49 -0.81 0.95
N PRO A 268 9.15 -2.11 1.05
CA PRO A 268 7.90 -2.62 0.52
C PRO A 268 6.72 -2.02 1.30
N THR A 269 5.87 -1.21 0.63
CA THR A 269 4.78 -0.45 1.27
C THR A 269 3.38 -0.80 0.76
N GLY A 270 3.27 -1.60 -0.25
CA GLY A 270 2.01 -2.11 -0.76
C GLY A 270 2.28 -3.28 -1.69
N LEU A 271 1.41 -4.26 -1.64
CA LEU A 271 1.41 -5.36 -2.60
C LEU A 271 -0.02 -5.78 -2.94
N THR A 272 -0.17 -6.39 -4.11
CA THR A 272 -1.42 -7.03 -4.54
C THR A 272 -1.11 -8.22 -5.44
N PHE A 273 -1.94 -9.26 -5.36
CA PHE A 273 -1.98 -10.30 -6.38
C PHE A 273 -2.71 -9.79 -7.62
N TYR A 274 -2.24 -10.18 -8.78
CA TYR A 274 -2.91 -9.91 -10.05
C TYR A 274 -3.72 -11.15 -10.45
N ASP A 275 -5.02 -11.10 -10.20
CA ASP A 275 -5.97 -12.19 -10.42
C ASP A 275 -6.70 -12.11 -11.78
N HIS A 276 -6.15 -11.31 -12.71
CA HIS A 276 -6.74 -11.05 -14.02
C HIS A 276 -5.78 -11.42 -15.16
N ASP A 277 -6.28 -11.61 -16.38
CA ASP A 277 -5.49 -11.91 -17.59
C ASP A 277 -5.34 -10.71 -18.55
N TYR A 278 -6.00 -9.57 -18.22
CA TYR A 278 -6.05 -8.40 -19.10
C TYR A 278 -4.67 -7.86 -19.48
N LEU A 279 -3.73 -7.71 -18.57
CA LEU A 279 -2.38 -7.24 -18.92
C LEU A 279 -1.58 -8.28 -19.72
N GLY A 280 -1.88 -9.57 -19.56
CA GLY A 280 -1.27 -10.72 -20.20
C GLY A 280 -1.31 -11.94 -19.28
N GLU A 281 -1.45 -13.14 -19.84
CA GLU A 281 -1.50 -14.39 -19.09
C GLU A 281 -0.26 -14.58 -18.19
N GLU A 282 0.90 -14.07 -18.62
CA GLU A 282 2.16 -14.13 -17.85
C GLU A 282 2.14 -13.34 -16.55
N TYR A 283 1.15 -12.46 -16.35
CA TYR A 283 0.98 -11.68 -15.11
C TYR A 283 0.02 -12.34 -14.13
N THR A 284 -0.85 -13.24 -14.57
CA THR A 284 -1.88 -13.88 -13.73
C THR A 284 -1.26 -14.62 -12.56
N ASN A 285 -1.83 -14.43 -11.36
CA ASN A 285 -1.36 -14.94 -10.06
C ASN A 285 0.07 -14.48 -9.65
N ASN A 286 0.59 -13.43 -10.28
CA ASN A 286 1.82 -12.80 -9.82
C ASN A 286 1.52 -11.75 -8.75
N ILE A 287 2.53 -11.41 -7.97
CA ILE A 287 2.48 -10.35 -6.96
C ILE A 287 3.13 -9.10 -7.54
N PHE A 288 2.44 -7.96 -7.47
CA PHE A 288 3.02 -6.64 -7.69
C PHE A 288 3.33 -6.00 -6.34
N ILE A 289 4.58 -5.56 -6.16
CA ILE A 289 5.05 -4.96 -4.91
C ILE A 289 5.61 -3.57 -5.19
N ALA A 290 5.09 -2.56 -4.50
CA ALA A 290 5.64 -1.22 -4.51
C ALA A 290 6.84 -1.14 -3.56
N LEU A 291 8.02 -0.89 -4.12
CA LEU A 291 9.24 -0.58 -3.38
C LEU A 291 9.36 0.93 -3.28
N HIS A 292 8.88 1.48 -2.15
CA HIS A 292 8.75 2.92 -1.92
C HIS A 292 10.08 3.69 -1.90
N GLY A 293 11.17 2.97 -1.62
CA GLY A 293 12.54 3.46 -1.71
C GLY A 293 13.17 3.89 -0.39
N SER A 294 14.49 3.83 -0.39
CA SER A 294 15.34 4.00 0.79
C SER A 294 15.35 5.43 1.34
N TRP A 295 15.58 5.54 2.64
CA TRP A 295 15.93 6.79 3.30
C TRP A 295 17.23 6.66 4.11
N ASN A 296 17.56 5.46 4.58
CA ASN A 296 18.70 5.12 5.40
C ASN A 296 19.72 4.29 4.60
N ARG A 297 20.32 4.88 3.57
CA ARG A 297 21.33 4.26 2.72
C ARG A 297 22.19 5.34 2.05
N SER A 298 23.49 5.04 1.81
CA SER A 298 24.42 5.97 1.16
C SER A 298 24.06 6.27 -0.29
N SER A 299 23.55 5.27 -1.04
CA SER A 299 22.97 5.45 -2.38
C SER A 299 21.55 4.90 -2.40
N LYS A 300 20.64 5.61 -3.08
CA LYS A 300 19.22 5.27 -3.09
C LYS A 300 18.92 3.98 -3.84
N VAL A 301 17.98 3.19 -3.32
CA VAL A 301 17.46 1.94 -3.92
C VAL A 301 15.96 1.83 -3.72
N GLY A 302 15.33 0.91 -4.44
CA GLY A 302 13.87 0.79 -4.50
C GLY A 302 13.30 1.74 -5.53
N TYR A 303 12.29 2.52 -5.18
CA TYR A 303 11.63 3.50 -6.06
C TYR A 303 11.14 2.88 -7.37
N LYS A 304 10.43 1.77 -7.28
CA LYS A 304 9.89 1.03 -8.42
C LYS A 304 8.78 0.08 -7.97
N VAL A 305 8.01 -0.41 -8.92
CA VAL A 305 7.15 -1.57 -8.72
C VAL A 305 7.84 -2.78 -9.33
N ILE A 306 7.90 -3.87 -8.58
CA ILE A 306 8.40 -5.15 -9.06
C ILE A 306 7.25 -6.14 -9.25
N ARG A 307 7.48 -7.12 -10.12
CA ARG A 307 6.63 -8.30 -10.30
C ARG A 307 7.36 -9.52 -9.77
N VAL A 308 6.69 -10.30 -8.92
CA VAL A 308 7.17 -11.58 -8.41
C VAL A 308 6.24 -12.68 -8.93
N SER A 309 6.77 -13.61 -9.70
CA SER A 309 6.02 -14.79 -10.14
C SER A 309 6.30 -15.97 -9.21
N LEU A 310 5.24 -16.74 -8.95
CA LEU A 310 5.29 -17.93 -8.10
C LEU A 310 5.10 -19.20 -8.93
N ASP A 311 5.55 -20.33 -8.39
CA ASP A 311 5.16 -21.65 -8.89
C ASP A 311 3.87 -22.14 -8.20
N GLU A 312 3.40 -23.32 -8.59
CA GLU A 312 2.19 -23.94 -8.05
C GLU A 312 2.28 -24.25 -6.54
N GLN A 313 3.49 -24.31 -5.98
CA GLN A 313 3.75 -24.52 -4.56
C GLN A 313 3.92 -23.20 -3.79
N GLY A 314 3.84 -22.05 -4.49
CA GLY A 314 4.01 -20.71 -3.92
C GLY A 314 5.47 -20.32 -3.70
N ALA A 315 6.44 -21.04 -4.29
CA ALA A 315 7.83 -20.63 -4.29
C ALA A 315 8.10 -19.61 -5.40
N VAL A 316 9.03 -18.67 -5.11
CA VAL A 316 9.37 -17.62 -6.07
C VAL A 316 10.11 -18.20 -7.28
N ARG A 317 9.59 -17.97 -8.48
CA ARG A 317 10.23 -18.34 -9.75
C ARG A 317 11.10 -17.22 -10.30
N GLN A 318 10.56 -16.00 -10.33
CA GLN A 318 11.22 -14.87 -10.97
C GLN A 318 10.81 -13.56 -10.32
N VAL A 319 11.76 -12.63 -10.30
CA VAL A 319 11.54 -11.22 -9.88
C VAL A 319 11.97 -10.33 -11.03
N ASN A 320 11.08 -9.43 -11.45
CA ASN A 320 11.33 -8.48 -12.53
C ASN A 320 10.94 -7.07 -12.11
N ASP A 321 11.65 -6.08 -12.61
CA ASP A 321 11.17 -4.70 -12.59
C ASP A 321 9.91 -4.62 -13.47
N PHE A 322 8.88 -3.94 -12.97
CA PHE A 322 7.62 -3.77 -13.69
C PHE A 322 7.33 -2.31 -14.03
N MET A 323 7.47 -1.40 -13.07
CA MET A 323 7.32 0.03 -13.29
C MET A 323 8.51 0.76 -12.69
N THR A 324 9.28 1.46 -13.52
CA THR A 324 10.50 2.18 -13.14
C THR A 324 10.46 3.62 -13.58
N GLY A 325 11.51 4.42 -13.25
CA GLY A 325 11.59 5.84 -13.59
C GLY A 325 11.28 6.78 -12.43
N PHE A 326 10.99 6.27 -11.23
CA PHE A 326 10.77 7.09 -10.02
C PHE A 326 12.08 7.59 -9.39
N LEU A 327 13.22 7.11 -9.84
CA LEU A 327 14.56 7.51 -9.40
C LEU A 327 15.46 7.74 -10.60
N GLU A 328 16.13 8.90 -10.64
CA GLU A 328 17.15 9.24 -11.63
C GLU A 328 18.46 9.60 -10.89
N GLY A 329 19.45 8.70 -10.92
CA GLY A 329 20.63 8.83 -10.08
C GLY A 329 20.25 8.85 -8.59
N GLU A 330 20.48 9.98 -7.91
CA GLU A 330 20.07 10.20 -6.51
C GLU A 330 18.84 11.12 -6.41
N ASN A 331 18.23 11.52 -7.54
CA ASN A 331 17.06 12.38 -7.56
C ASN A 331 15.77 11.55 -7.52
N VAL A 332 15.00 11.69 -6.45
CA VAL A 332 13.71 10.99 -6.27
C VAL A 332 12.63 11.78 -6.98
N LEU A 333 12.15 11.26 -8.11
CA LEU A 333 11.09 11.85 -8.91
C LEU A 333 9.70 11.48 -8.36
N GLY A 334 9.49 10.24 -7.92
CA GLY A 334 8.25 9.74 -7.32
C GLY A 334 8.51 8.65 -6.30
N ARG A 335 7.45 8.21 -5.59
CA ARG A 335 7.51 7.12 -4.61
C ARG A 335 6.27 6.23 -4.74
N PRO A 336 6.36 5.10 -5.46
CA PRO A 336 5.23 4.18 -5.55
C PRO A 336 4.90 3.62 -4.17
N ALA A 337 3.63 3.70 -3.78
CA ALA A 337 3.19 3.37 -2.42
C ALA A 337 2.29 2.13 -2.38
N ALA A 338 1.37 1.99 -3.31
CA ALA A 338 0.41 0.88 -3.32
C ALA A 338 -0.05 0.55 -4.75
N PRO A 339 0.08 -0.69 -5.20
CA PRO A 339 -0.61 -1.20 -6.38
C PRO A 339 -2.04 -1.64 -6.01
N MET A 340 -2.97 -1.61 -6.97
CA MET A 340 -4.32 -2.15 -6.87
C MET A 340 -4.78 -2.62 -8.25
N VAL A 341 -5.34 -3.83 -8.34
CA VAL A 341 -5.96 -4.35 -9.56
C VAL A 341 -7.39 -3.81 -9.65
N MET A 342 -7.76 -3.29 -10.82
CA MET A 342 -9.14 -2.86 -11.09
C MET A 342 -9.97 -4.01 -11.66
N GLU A 343 -11.29 -3.90 -11.56
CA GLU A 343 -12.25 -4.87 -12.11
C GLU A 343 -12.08 -5.07 -13.63
N ASP A 344 -11.59 -4.06 -14.36
CA ASP A 344 -11.30 -4.16 -15.80
C ASP A 344 -9.94 -4.81 -16.11
N GLY A 345 -9.20 -5.21 -15.08
CA GLY A 345 -7.88 -5.83 -15.17
C GLY A 345 -6.73 -4.85 -15.33
N SER A 346 -6.96 -3.54 -15.40
CA SER A 346 -5.88 -2.56 -15.34
C SER A 346 -5.29 -2.47 -13.92
N LEU A 347 -4.03 -2.01 -13.81
CA LEU A 347 -3.36 -1.86 -12.53
C LEU A 347 -3.23 -0.37 -12.21
N LEU A 348 -3.72 0.04 -11.04
CA LEU A 348 -3.42 1.36 -10.48
C LEU A 348 -2.18 1.31 -9.60
N VAL A 349 -1.39 2.38 -9.60
CA VAL A 349 -0.25 2.57 -8.71
C VAL A 349 -0.32 3.96 -8.09
N ALA A 350 -0.44 4.03 -6.77
CA ALA A 350 -0.39 5.27 -6.01
C ALA A 350 1.06 5.77 -5.88
N ASP A 351 1.29 7.07 -6.08
CA ASP A 351 2.53 7.80 -5.79
C ASP A 351 2.26 8.87 -4.73
N ASP A 352 2.65 8.62 -3.50
CA ASP A 352 2.36 9.52 -2.37
C ASP A 352 3.27 10.76 -2.33
N LYS A 353 4.38 10.76 -3.09
CA LYS A 353 5.26 11.91 -3.22
C LYS A 353 4.71 12.92 -4.24
N GLN A 354 4.21 12.44 -5.37
CA GLN A 354 3.70 13.30 -6.44
C GLN A 354 2.20 13.62 -6.27
N SER A 355 1.51 12.92 -5.35
CA SER A 355 0.05 12.96 -5.24
C SER A 355 -0.63 12.57 -6.54
N LEU A 356 -0.14 11.50 -7.16
CA LEU A 356 -0.64 10.95 -8.40
C LEU A 356 -1.08 9.49 -8.21
N ILE A 357 -2.04 9.09 -9.02
CA ILE A 357 -2.39 7.69 -9.23
C ILE A 357 -2.21 7.40 -10.71
N TYR A 358 -1.34 6.46 -11.02
CA TYR A 358 -1.10 6.01 -12.39
C TYR A 358 -1.98 4.80 -12.72
N ARG A 359 -2.37 4.68 -13.99
CA ARG A 359 -3.04 3.50 -14.54
C ARG A 359 -2.16 2.84 -15.57
N ILE A 360 -1.94 1.55 -15.41
CA ILE A 360 -1.24 0.69 -16.35
C ILE A 360 -2.28 -0.16 -17.08
N SER A 361 -2.28 -0.08 -18.43
CA SER A 361 -3.21 -0.80 -19.30
C SER A 361 -2.50 -1.27 -20.56
N LYS A 362 -3.16 -2.12 -21.38
CA LYS A 362 -2.65 -2.46 -22.71
C LYS A 362 -2.61 -1.24 -23.64
N THR A 363 -1.62 -1.24 -24.55
CA THR A 363 -1.47 -0.22 -25.62
C THR A 363 -2.53 -0.38 -26.71
#